data_85f71939b298fe191eb2396174ce6a19
#
_entry.id   85f71939b298fe191eb2396174ce6a19
#
_cell.length_a   1.000
_cell.length_b   1.000
_cell.length_c   1.000
_cell.angle_alpha   90.00
_cell.angle_beta   90.00
_cell.angle_gamma   90.00
#
_symmetry.space_group_name_H-M   'P 1'
#
loop_
_entity.id
_entity.type
_entity.pdbx_description
1 polymer ?
#
loop_
_entity_poly.entity_id
_entity_poly.type
_entity_poly.pdbx_seq_one_letter_code
_entity_poly.pdbx_strand_id
1 'polypeptide(L)'
;MAMMKKEIKFSLVYRDMWQSSGKYQPRVDQLVRIAPLIVEMGCFARVETNGGAFEQVNLLYGENPNKAVRAFTAPFREAGIQTHMLDRGLNALRMYPVPADVRRLMYKVKHAQGVDITRIFCGLNETRNIIPSIKYALEAGMIPQATLCITYSPVHTVEYYASIADRLIEAGAPEICLKDMAGIGRPGMLGQLVRTIKEKHPDVLIQYHGHSGPGLSMASILEVCENGADIIDVAMEPMSWGKVHPDIISVQAMLKDLGFQVPDINMKAYMKARAMTQEFIDEFLGYFMDPTNKHMSSLLLKCGLPGGMMGSMMADLKGVHSGINMILRGKNEPELSLDDLLVMLFDEVEYVWPKLGYPPLVTPFSQYVKN
;
A
#
# COMPACT_ATOMS: atom_id res chain seq x y z
N MET A 1 22.80 -6.33 30.34
CA MET A 1 21.42 -6.40 29.78
C MET A 1 21.36 -5.41 28.63
N ALA A 2 21.11 -5.85 27.39
CA ALA A 2 20.85 -4.90 26.30
C ALA A 2 19.57 -4.12 26.67
N MET A 3 19.58 -2.79 26.51
CA MET A 3 18.36 -1.99 26.70
C MET A 3 17.31 -2.48 25.71
N MET A 4 16.12 -2.81 26.21
CA MET A 4 14.99 -3.17 25.35
C MET A 4 14.66 -1.97 24.46
N LYS A 5 14.58 -2.19 23.14
CA LYS A 5 14.21 -1.16 22.18
C LYS A 5 12.70 -0.87 22.27
N LYS A 6 12.26 0.14 21.54
CA LYS A 6 10.87 0.57 21.45
C LYS A 6 9.92 -0.57 21.05
N GLU A 7 8.67 -0.47 21.47
CA GLU A 7 7.56 -1.29 20.97
C GLU A 7 7.23 -0.93 19.52
N ILE A 8 7.11 -1.94 18.67
CA ILE A 8 6.62 -1.83 17.29
C ILE A 8 5.30 -2.59 17.18
N LYS A 9 4.28 -1.93 16.66
CA LYS A 9 2.96 -2.51 16.41
C LYS A 9 2.83 -2.97 14.96
N PHE A 10 1.96 -3.95 14.72
CA PHE A 10 1.67 -4.44 13.37
C PHE A 10 0.27 -4.04 12.90
N SER A 11 0.19 -3.73 11.61
CA SER A 11 -1.04 -3.48 10.88
C SER A 11 -1.16 -4.47 9.72
N LEU A 12 -2.22 -5.27 9.69
CA LEU A 12 -2.48 -6.18 8.58
C LEU A 12 -3.11 -5.40 7.41
N VAL A 13 -2.44 -5.38 6.28
CA VAL A 13 -2.96 -4.74 5.05
C VAL A 13 -3.89 -5.68 4.29
N TYR A 14 -4.95 -6.16 4.93
CA TYR A 14 -5.81 -7.20 4.37
C TYR A 14 -6.42 -6.80 3.02
N ARG A 15 -6.90 -5.55 2.88
CA ARG A 15 -7.40 -5.02 1.61
C ARG A 15 -6.30 -4.99 0.54
N ASP A 16 -5.11 -4.45 0.89
CA ASP A 16 -4.06 -4.22 -0.10
C ASP A 16 -3.39 -5.52 -0.58
N MET A 17 -3.27 -6.52 0.28
CA MET A 17 -2.69 -7.81 -0.12
C MET A 17 -3.49 -8.49 -1.24
N TRP A 18 -4.81 -8.38 -1.24
CA TRP A 18 -5.66 -8.88 -2.32
C TRP A 18 -5.54 -8.02 -3.57
N GLN A 19 -5.63 -6.70 -3.44
CA GLN A 19 -5.54 -5.79 -4.57
C GLN A 19 -4.18 -5.88 -5.28
N SER A 20 -3.10 -6.07 -4.55
CA SER A 20 -1.75 -6.21 -5.11
C SER A 20 -1.49 -7.57 -5.74
N SER A 21 -2.25 -8.59 -5.37
CA SER A 21 -2.11 -9.95 -5.90
C SER A 21 -2.98 -10.21 -7.14
N GLY A 22 -4.20 -9.62 -7.23
CA GLY A 22 -5.09 -10.06 -8.28
C GLY A 22 -6.28 -9.18 -8.65
N LYS A 23 -6.40 -7.97 -8.17
CA LYS A 23 -7.54 -7.04 -8.41
C LYS A 23 -8.85 -7.41 -7.71
N TYR A 24 -9.17 -8.70 -7.56
CA TYR A 24 -10.36 -9.17 -6.85
C TYR A 24 -10.03 -9.47 -5.39
N GLN A 25 -11.04 -9.45 -4.56
CA GLN A 25 -10.96 -9.68 -3.12
C GLN A 25 -12.03 -10.69 -2.69
N PRO A 26 -11.96 -11.24 -1.47
CA PRO A 26 -13.00 -12.13 -0.97
C PRO A 26 -14.37 -11.46 -0.91
N ARG A 27 -15.42 -12.24 -1.14
CA ARG A 27 -16.80 -11.84 -0.93
C ARG A 27 -17.09 -11.59 0.56
N VAL A 28 -18.18 -10.92 0.84
CA VAL A 28 -18.59 -10.59 2.23
C VAL A 28 -18.69 -11.83 3.11
N ASP A 29 -19.27 -12.93 2.61
CA ASP A 29 -19.36 -14.19 3.35
C ASP A 29 -17.98 -14.75 3.73
N GLN A 30 -17.00 -14.67 2.85
CA GLN A 30 -15.62 -15.06 3.10
C GLN A 30 -14.93 -14.11 4.10
N LEU A 31 -15.15 -12.79 3.97
CA LEU A 31 -14.61 -11.78 4.89
C LEU A 31 -15.10 -11.96 6.32
N VAL A 32 -16.37 -12.26 6.51
CA VAL A 32 -16.96 -12.53 7.83
C VAL A 32 -16.37 -13.80 8.46
N ARG A 33 -16.07 -14.82 7.65
CA ARG A 33 -15.45 -16.07 8.14
C ARG A 33 -14.00 -15.89 8.59
N ILE A 34 -13.21 -15.07 7.88
CA ILE A 34 -11.77 -14.90 8.18
C ILE A 34 -11.51 -13.94 9.33
N ALA A 35 -12.36 -12.93 9.53
CA ALA A 35 -12.12 -11.87 10.51
C ALA A 35 -11.89 -12.39 11.94
N PRO A 36 -12.68 -13.35 12.48
CA PRO A 36 -12.42 -13.91 13.81
C PRO A 36 -11.06 -14.59 13.94
N LEU A 37 -10.57 -15.24 12.88
CA LEU A 37 -9.25 -15.87 12.90
C LEU A 37 -8.13 -14.84 12.93
N ILE A 38 -8.29 -13.72 12.22
CA ILE A 38 -7.34 -12.59 12.27
C ILE A 38 -7.31 -11.99 13.69
N VAL A 39 -8.48 -11.84 14.33
CA VAL A 39 -8.56 -11.40 15.72
C VAL A 39 -7.87 -12.39 16.66
N GLU A 40 -8.10 -13.70 16.49
CA GLU A 40 -7.51 -14.77 17.31
C GLU A 40 -5.96 -14.82 17.19
N MET A 41 -5.39 -14.30 16.11
CA MET A 41 -3.93 -14.17 15.95
C MET A 41 -3.30 -13.30 17.05
N GLY A 42 -4.02 -12.32 17.58
CA GLY A 42 -3.63 -11.53 18.76
C GLY A 42 -2.46 -10.56 18.55
N CYS A 43 -2.01 -10.35 17.32
CA CYS A 43 -0.79 -9.63 17.02
C CYS A 43 -1.00 -8.30 16.26
N PHE A 44 -2.22 -7.99 15.84
CA PHE A 44 -2.50 -6.79 15.08
C PHE A 44 -3.12 -5.68 15.94
N ALA A 45 -2.51 -4.50 15.90
CA ALA A 45 -3.11 -3.30 16.44
C ALA A 45 -4.11 -2.69 15.46
N ARG A 46 -3.93 -2.97 14.16
CA ARG A 46 -4.73 -2.41 13.06
C ARG A 46 -4.96 -3.41 11.94
N VAL A 47 -6.09 -3.24 11.24
CA VAL A 47 -6.40 -4.01 10.02
C VAL A 47 -6.91 -3.05 8.94
N GLU A 48 -6.35 -3.11 7.74
CA GLU A 48 -6.88 -2.40 6.57
C GLU A 48 -8.06 -3.18 6.00
N THR A 49 -9.24 -2.63 6.15
CA THR A 49 -10.49 -3.33 5.85
C THR A 49 -11.12 -2.97 4.53
N ASN A 50 -10.88 -1.75 4.00
CA ASN A 50 -11.54 -1.28 2.78
C ASN A 50 -10.80 -0.14 2.08
N GLY A 51 -11.35 0.30 0.97
CA GLY A 51 -10.87 1.39 0.12
C GLY A 51 -11.61 1.37 -1.21
N GLY A 52 -11.29 2.30 -2.11
CA GLY A 52 -12.05 2.48 -3.35
C GLY A 52 -12.14 1.23 -4.23
N ALA A 53 -11.04 0.53 -4.46
CA ALA A 53 -11.04 -0.69 -5.27
C ALA A 53 -11.81 -1.84 -4.59
N PHE A 54 -11.68 -1.95 -3.27
CA PHE A 54 -12.43 -2.93 -2.48
C PHE A 54 -13.94 -2.77 -2.67
N GLU A 55 -14.44 -1.56 -2.51
CA GLU A 55 -15.87 -1.28 -2.62
C GLU A 55 -16.40 -1.42 -4.07
N GLN A 56 -15.55 -1.17 -5.07
CA GLN A 56 -15.90 -1.44 -6.47
C GLN A 56 -16.07 -2.94 -6.73
N VAL A 57 -15.23 -3.79 -6.15
CA VAL A 57 -15.36 -5.26 -6.30
C VAL A 57 -16.62 -5.79 -5.64
N ASN A 58 -17.02 -5.24 -4.48
CA ASN A 58 -18.33 -5.59 -3.90
C ASN A 58 -19.48 -5.36 -4.89
N LEU A 59 -19.46 -4.21 -5.60
CA LEU A 59 -20.48 -3.92 -6.62
C LEU A 59 -20.45 -4.92 -7.77
N LEU A 60 -19.25 -5.39 -8.19
CA LEU A 60 -19.13 -6.41 -9.22
C LEU A 60 -19.71 -7.76 -8.79
N TYR A 61 -19.69 -8.06 -7.49
CA TYR A 61 -20.33 -9.25 -6.92
C TYR A 61 -21.84 -9.07 -6.66
N GLY A 62 -22.41 -7.88 -6.95
CA GLY A 62 -23.79 -7.56 -6.57
C GLY A 62 -23.98 -7.33 -5.06
N GLU A 63 -22.89 -7.14 -4.32
CA GLU A 63 -22.92 -6.87 -2.89
C GLU A 63 -23.07 -5.36 -2.60
N ASN A 64 -23.70 -5.04 -1.48
CA ASN A 64 -23.77 -3.64 -1.02
C ASN A 64 -22.48 -3.29 -0.25
N PRO A 65 -21.61 -2.39 -0.76
CA PRO A 65 -20.33 -2.06 -0.13
C PRO A 65 -20.48 -1.57 1.32
N ASN A 66 -21.55 -0.84 1.61
CA ASN A 66 -21.77 -0.31 2.96
C ASN A 66 -22.09 -1.42 3.97
N LYS A 67 -22.81 -2.47 3.54
CA LYS A 67 -23.06 -3.67 4.37
C LYS A 67 -21.77 -4.48 4.49
N ALA A 68 -21.02 -4.62 3.42
CA ALA A 68 -19.75 -5.35 3.40
C ALA A 68 -18.74 -4.76 4.40
N VAL A 69 -18.51 -3.45 4.32
CA VAL A 69 -17.59 -2.75 5.23
C VAL A 69 -18.02 -2.94 6.68
N ARG A 70 -19.30 -2.71 6.99
CA ARG A 70 -19.82 -2.87 8.36
C ARG A 70 -19.66 -4.29 8.89
N ALA A 71 -19.94 -5.29 8.08
CA ALA A 71 -19.82 -6.68 8.47
C ALA A 71 -18.36 -7.10 8.74
N PHE A 72 -17.43 -6.57 7.94
CA PHE A 72 -16.02 -6.92 8.07
C PHE A 72 -15.32 -6.14 9.20
N THR A 73 -15.72 -4.90 9.48
CA THR A 73 -15.12 -4.10 10.56
C THR A 73 -15.57 -4.51 11.96
N ALA A 74 -16.80 -5.03 12.11
CA ALA A 74 -17.42 -5.32 13.40
C ALA A 74 -16.55 -6.22 14.31
N PRO A 75 -16.04 -7.39 13.88
CA PRO A 75 -15.23 -8.26 14.74
C PRO A 75 -13.95 -7.60 15.25
N PHE A 76 -13.33 -6.75 14.46
CA PHE A 76 -12.11 -6.05 14.85
C PHE A 76 -12.40 -5.00 15.92
N ARG A 77 -13.46 -4.22 15.76
CA ARG A 77 -13.87 -3.22 16.74
C ARG A 77 -14.25 -3.84 18.08
N GLU A 78 -14.98 -4.96 18.06
CA GLU A 78 -15.32 -5.72 19.26
C GLU A 78 -14.09 -6.20 20.02
N ALA A 79 -13.01 -6.51 19.27
CA ALA A 79 -11.72 -6.91 19.84
C ALA A 79 -10.79 -5.74 20.20
N GLY A 80 -11.20 -4.48 19.99
CA GLY A 80 -10.38 -3.31 20.24
C GLY A 80 -9.26 -3.08 19.19
N ILE A 81 -9.34 -3.73 18.02
CA ILE A 81 -8.42 -3.57 16.91
C ILE A 81 -8.93 -2.43 16.01
N GLN A 82 -8.09 -1.43 15.77
CA GLN A 82 -8.44 -0.31 14.90
C GLN A 82 -8.56 -0.75 13.44
N THR A 83 -9.56 -0.24 12.73
CA THR A 83 -9.75 -0.48 11.31
C THR A 83 -9.37 0.74 10.49
N HIS A 84 -8.80 0.52 9.32
CA HIS A 84 -8.46 1.64 8.44
C HIS A 84 -8.85 1.39 6.98
N MET A 85 -9.10 2.49 6.28
CA MET A 85 -9.38 2.50 4.84
C MET A 85 -8.35 3.30 4.07
N LEU A 86 -8.16 2.98 2.79
CA LEU A 86 -7.40 3.79 1.84
C LEU A 86 -8.30 4.80 1.13
N ASP A 87 -7.87 6.07 1.14
CA ASP A 87 -8.58 7.22 0.60
C ASP A 87 -7.66 8.05 -0.31
N ARG A 88 -8.18 8.44 -1.46
CA ARG A 88 -7.45 9.19 -2.49
C ARG A 88 -7.60 10.72 -2.36
N GLY A 89 -7.72 11.24 -1.17
CA GLY A 89 -7.83 12.68 -0.88
C GLY A 89 -8.94 13.34 -1.69
N LEU A 90 -8.59 14.19 -2.67
CA LEU A 90 -9.56 14.88 -3.52
C LEU A 90 -10.55 13.94 -4.21
N ASN A 91 -10.11 12.75 -4.56
CA ASN A 91 -10.91 11.74 -5.26
C ASN A 91 -11.71 10.81 -4.33
N ALA A 92 -11.48 10.89 -3.01
CA ALA A 92 -12.11 9.98 -2.04
C ALA A 92 -11.93 8.50 -2.45
N LEU A 93 -13.01 7.76 -2.62
CA LEU A 93 -12.97 6.36 -3.04
C LEU A 93 -13.04 6.18 -4.57
N ARG A 94 -13.03 7.27 -5.34
CA ARG A 94 -13.13 7.24 -6.82
C ARG A 94 -11.79 7.47 -7.50
N MET A 95 -11.81 7.45 -8.84
CA MET A 95 -10.63 7.73 -9.69
C MET A 95 -10.58 9.18 -10.17
N TYR A 96 -11.61 9.97 -9.89
CA TYR A 96 -11.76 11.38 -10.30
C TYR A 96 -12.27 12.21 -9.10
N PRO A 97 -12.11 13.56 -9.15
CA PRO A 97 -12.47 14.43 -8.05
C PRO A 97 -13.94 14.29 -7.61
N VAL A 98 -14.15 14.35 -6.31
CA VAL A 98 -15.47 14.26 -5.67
C VAL A 98 -15.78 15.60 -5.00
N PRO A 99 -17.01 16.14 -5.13
CA PRO A 99 -17.44 17.37 -4.46
C PRO A 99 -17.17 17.34 -2.95
N ALA A 100 -16.87 18.50 -2.38
CA ALA A 100 -16.43 18.62 -0.99
C ALA A 100 -17.46 18.14 0.04
N ASP A 101 -18.75 18.44 -0.21
CA ASP A 101 -19.87 18.00 0.63
C ASP A 101 -20.05 16.48 0.61
N VAL A 102 -19.90 15.86 -0.57
CA VAL A 102 -19.94 14.40 -0.73
C VAL A 102 -18.76 13.74 0.01
N ARG A 103 -17.55 14.31 -0.09
CA ARG A 103 -16.38 13.80 0.68
C ARG A 103 -16.61 13.91 2.18
N ARG A 104 -17.12 15.05 2.67
CA ARG A 104 -17.45 15.24 4.07
C ARG A 104 -18.50 14.22 4.57
N LEU A 105 -19.52 13.94 3.75
CA LEU A 105 -20.51 12.92 4.07
C LEU A 105 -19.89 11.51 4.07
N MET A 106 -19.01 11.21 3.13
CA MET A 106 -18.34 9.91 3.05
C MET A 106 -17.62 9.57 4.37
N TYR A 107 -16.84 10.48 4.96
CA TYR A 107 -16.15 10.21 6.23
C TYR A 107 -17.12 9.88 7.37
N LYS A 108 -18.22 10.64 7.48
CA LYS A 108 -19.26 10.35 8.48
C LYS A 108 -19.87 8.96 8.30
N VAL A 109 -20.15 8.58 7.05
CA VAL A 109 -20.72 7.27 6.71
C VAL A 109 -19.71 6.16 7.03
N LYS A 110 -18.43 6.33 6.68
CA LYS A 110 -17.38 5.33 6.95
C LYS A 110 -17.11 5.16 8.44
N HIS A 111 -17.05 6.24 9.18
CA HIS A 111 -16.96 6.17 10.64
C HIS A 111 -18.14 5.40 11.27
N ALA A 112 -19.37 5.70 10.83
CA ALA A 112 -20.58 4.97 11.27
C ALA A 112 -20.61 3.49 10.84
N GLN A 113 -19.80 3.10 9.85
CA GLN A 113 -19.61 1.71 9.43
C GLN A 113 -18.50 0.99 10.20
N GLY A 114 -17.81 1.68 11.09
CA GLY A 114 -16.78 1.11 11.93
C GLY A 114 -15.36 1.28 11.41
N VAL A 115 -15.11 2.27 10.54
CA VAL A 115 -13.77 2.63 10.11
C VAL A 115 -13.22 3.72 11.01
N ASP A 116 -12.12 3.43 11.72
CA ASP A 116 -11.54 4.35 12.69
C ASP A 116 -10.56 5.34 12.03
N ILE A 117 -9.75 4.85 11.09
CA ILE A 117 -8.65 5.59 10.48
C ILE A 117 -8.90 5.72 8.98
N THR A 118 -8.69 6.91 8.44
CA THR A 118 -8.62 7.11 6.98
C THR A 118 -7.18 7.44 6.57
N ARG A 119 -6.57 6.57 5.76
CA ARG A 119 -5.25 6.76 5.15
C ARG A 119 -5.41 7.57 3.88
N ILE A 120 -5.15 8.88 3.99
CA ILE A 120 -5.40 9.87 2.95
C ILE A 120 -4.14 10.09 2.14
N PHE A 121 -4.15 9.81 0.84
CA PHE A 121 -3.02 10.07 -0.04
C PHE A 121 -3.40 10.94 -1.25
N CYS A 122 -2.41 11.62 -1.79
CA CYS A 122 -2.45 12.22 -3.12
C CYS A 122 -1.26 11.69 -3.92
N GLY A 123 -1.51 11.16 -5.11
CA GLY A 123 -0.45 10.59 -5.96
C GLY A 123 0.66 11.58 -6.33
N LEU A 124 0.42 12.88 -6.22
CA LEU A 124 1.40 13.94 -6.45
C LEU A 124 2.01 14.50 -5.15
N ASN A 125 1.66 13.97 -3.98
CA ASN A 125 1.99 14.57 -2.69
C ASN A 125 1.51 16.03 -2.54
N GLU A 126 0.46 16.42 -3.27
CA GLU A 126 -0.08 17.78 -3.24
C GLU A 126 -0.94 17.98 -1.98
N THR A 127 -0.44 18.77 -1.04
CA THR A 127 -1.07 18.96 0.27
C THR A 127 -2.43 19.64 0.17
N ARG A 128 -2.69 20.48 -0.84
CA ARG A 128 -4.00 21.11 -1.09
C ARG A 128 -5.10 20.08 -1.37
N ASN A 129 -4.74 18.89 -1.87
CA ASN A 129 -5.68 17.79 -2.11
C ASN A 129 -5.92 16.94 -0.85
N ILE A 130 -5.01 16.97 0.12
CA ILE A 130 -5.04 16.17 1.36
C ILE A 130 -5.67 16.96 2.52
N ILE A 131 -5.25 18.21 2.73
CA ILE A 131 -5.64 19.04 3.87
C ILE A 131 -7.16 19.16 4.07
N PRO A 132 -7.99 19.39 3.04
CA PRO A 132 -9.44 19.41 3.25
C PRO A 132 -9.99 18.07 3.76
N SER A 133 -9.42 16.95 3.30
CA SER A 133 -9.82 15.61 3.73
C SER A 133 -9.43 15.33 5.18
N ILE A 134 -8.27 15.83 5.65
CA ILE A 134 -7.88 15.78 7.07
C ILE A 134 -8.95 16.45 7.94
N LYS A 135 -9.36 17.67 7.57
CA LYS A 135 -10.39 18.41 8.31
C LYS A 135 -11.73 17.67 8.35
N TYR A 136 -12.17 17.14 7.23
CA TYR A 136 -13.44 16.40 7.16
C TYR A 136 -13.40 15.09 7.94
N ALA A 137 -12.27 14.40 7.97
CA ALA A 137 -12.08 13.20 8.77
C ALA A 137 -12.16 13.53 10.27
N LEU A 138 -11.48 14.58 10.74
CA LEU A 138 -11.55 15.06 12.13
C LEU A 138 -12.99 15.44 12.50
N GLU A 139 -13.70 16.20 11.64
CA GLU A 139 -15.11 16.56 11.85
C GLU A 139 -16.04 15.31 11.97
N ALA A 140 -15.66 14.22 11.33
CA ALA A 140 -16.40 12.95 11.38
C ALA A 140 -16.03 12.06 12.57
N GLY A 141 -15.03 12.43 13.38
CA GLY A 141 -14.51 11.63 14.48
C GLY A 141 -13.53 10.53 14.07
N MET A 142 -13.04 10.55 12.83
CA MET A 142 -12.02 9.62 12.33
C MET A 142 -10.61 10.15 12.61
N ILE A 143 -9.65 9.25 12.64
CA ILE A 143 -8.22 9.58 12.69
C ILE A 143 -7.71 9.77 11.26
N PRO A 144 -7.31 10.98 10.84
CA PRO A 144 -6.68 11.18 9.54
C PRO A 144 -5.22 10.78 9.59
N GLN A 145 -4.86 9.72 8.91
CA GLN A 145 -3.48 9.33 8.65
C GLN A 145 -3.05 9.93 7.30
N ALA A 146 -2.27 11.00 7.34
CA ALA A 146 -1.81 11.66 6.12
C ALA A 146 -0.63 10.90 5.51
N THR A 147 -0.59 10.80 4.19
CA THR A 147 0.31 9.88 3.50
C THR A 147 1.31 10.60 2.62
N LEU A 148 2.57 10.22 2.72
CA LEU A 148 3.66 10.56 1.81
C LEU A 148 3.83 9.42 0.80
N CYS A 149 3.52 9.67 -0.47
CA CYS A 149 3.78 8.71 -1.55
C CYS A 149 5.27 8.70 -1.86
N ILE A 150 5.94 7.62 -1.51
CA ILE A 150 7.40 7.50 -1.64
C ILE A 150 7.76 7.14 -3.08
N THR A 151 8.71 7.86 -3.62
CA THR A 151 9.44 7.54 -4.84
C THR A 151 10.91 7.95 -4.66
N TYR A 152 11.75 7.62 -5.64
CA TYR A 152 13.18 7.94 -5.61
C TYR A 152 13.58 8.70 -6.87
N SER A 153 13.96 9.95 -6.72
CA SER A 153 14.44 10.83 -7.80
C SER A 153 15.30 11.96 -7.22
N PRO A 154 15.97 12.77 -8.04
CA PRO A 154 16.73 13.93 -7.55
C PRO A 154 15.90 14.97 -6.79
N VAL A 155 14.59 15.00 -7.01
CA VAL A 155 13.66 15.94 -6.34
C VAL A 155 13.14 15.41 -5.00
N HIS A 156 12.98 14.10 -4.89
CA HIS A 156 12.37 13.45 -3.75
C HIS A 156 13.39 13.18 -2.63
N THR A 157 13.86 14.25 -2.01
CA THR A 157 14.84 14.23 -0.90
C THR A 157 14.14 14.09 0.46
N VAL A 158 14.94 13.89 1.52
CA VAL A 158 14.42 13.88 2.91
C VAL A 158 13.75 15.20 3.24
N GLU A 159 14.37 16.33 2.86
CA GLU A 159 13.86 17.69 3.11
C GLU A 159 12.54 17.93 2.37
N TYR A 160 12.41 17.44 1.13
CA TYR A 160 11.15 17.51 0.38
C TYR A 160 10.03 16.82 1.13
N TYR A 161 10.22 15.57 1.54
CA TYR A 161 9.20 14.82 2.27
C TYR A 161 8.92 15.37 3.66
N ALA A 162 9.94 15.80 4.40
CA ALA A 162 9.78 16.39 5.71
C ALA A 162 8.95 17.69 5.64
N SER A 163 9.18 18.53 4.62
CA SER A 163 8.39 19.75 4.41
C SER A 163 6.91 19.49 4.12
N ILE A 164 6.61 18.37 3.47
CA ILE A 164 5.21 17.94 3.24
C ILE A 164 4.61 17.43 4.55
N ALA A 165 5.35 16.60 5.30
CA ALA A 165 4.91 16.10 6.59
C ALA A 165 4.56 17.25 7.54
N ASP A 166 5.41 18.26 7.65
CA ASP A 166 5.17 19.46 8.45
C ASP A 166 3.80 20.08 8.14
N ARG A 167 3.54 20.35 6.88
CA ARG A 167 2.27 20.97 6.44
C ARG A 167 1.04 20.11 6.75
N LEU A 168 1.18 18.79 6.66
CA LEU A 168 0.08 17.87 6.95
C LEU A 168 -0.17 17.74 8.45
N ILE A 169 0.89 17.73 9.28
CA ILE A 169 0.81 17.73 10.74
C ILE A 169 0.21 19.05 11.24
N GLU A 170 0.67 20.19 10.72
CA GLU A 170 0.11 21.52 11.02
C GLU A 170 -1.37 21.64 10.65
N ALA A 171 -1.81 20.90 9.62
CA ALA A 171 -3.24 20.81 9.23
C ALA A 171 -4.08 19.93 10.16
N GLY A 172 -3.46 19.27 11.16
CA GLY A 172 -4.11 18.47 12.19
C GLY A 172 -4.01 16.97 11.99
N ALA A 173 -3.15 16.45 11.10
CA ALA A 173 -2.93 15.01 10.99
C ALA A 173 -2.11 14.49 12.18
N PRO A 174 -2.65 13.61 13.05
CA PRO A 174 -1.89 13.06 14.18
C PRO A 174 -0.95 11.94 13.76
N GLU A 175 -1.06 11.48 12.52
CA GLU A 175 -0.34 10.34 11.98
C GLU A 175 0.17 10.59 10.56
N ILE A 176 1.39 10.11 10.30
CA ILE A 176 1.99 10.10 8.95
C ILE A 176 2.23 8.65 8.51
N CYS A 177 1.79 8.34 7.29
CA CYS A 177 2.13 7.08 6.62
C CYS A 177 3.22 7.31 5.55
N LEU A 178 4.36 6.65 5.69
CA LEU A 178 5.34 6.54 4.60
C LEU A 178 4.89 5.41 3.68
N LYS A 179 4.35 5.75 2.50
CA LYS A 179 3.73 4.79 1.59
C LYS A 179 4.63 4.52 0.39
N ASP A 180 5.41 3.45 0.48
CA ASP A 180 6.29 2.95 -0.58
C ASP A 180 5.58 1.85 -1.41
N MET A 181 4.70 2.29 -2.30
CA MET A 181 3.86 1.42 -3.13
C MET A 181 4.65 0.61 -4.16
N ALA A 182 5.81 1.08 -4.57
CA ALA A 182 6.68 0.39 -5.50
C ALA A 182 7.77 -0.43 -4.77
N GLY A 183 7.96 -0.21 -3.48
CA GLY A 183 9.05 -0.82 -2.70
C GLY A 183 10.43 -0.30 -3.09
N ILE A 184 10.51 0.90 -3.66
CA ILE A 184 11.75 1.50 -4.21
C ILE A 184 12.40 2.53 -3.29
N GLY A 185 11.76 2.88 -2.20
CA GLY A 185 12.33 3.75 -1.18
C GLY A 185 13.68 3.19 -0.69
N ARG A 186 14.71 4.02 -0.70
CA ARG A 186 16.03 3.59 -0.24
C ARG A 186 16.03 3.49 1.29
N PRO A 187 16.44 2.36 1.88
CA PRO A 187 16.34 2.14 3.32
C PRO A 187 16.94 3.30 4.14
N GLY A 188 18.17 3.73 3.83
CA GLY A 188 18.82 4.83 4.53
C GLY A 188 18.07 6.17 4.41
N MET A 189 17.49 6.49 3.24
CA MET A 189 16.66 7.68 3.06
C MET A 189 15.39 7.60 3.92
N LEU A 190 14.73 6.44 3.95
CA LEU A 190 13.51 6.24 4.74
C LEU A 190 13.79 6.36 6.25
N GLY A 191 14.88 5.75 6.73
CA GLY A 191 15.30 5.90 8.13
C GLY A 191 15.60 7.36 8.48
N GLN A 192 16.37 8.07 7.64
CA GLN A 192 16.65 9.49 7.85
C GLN A 192 15.36 10.33 7.85
N LEU A 193 14.40 10.05 6.96
CA LEU A 193 13.12 10.74 6.91
C LEU A 193 12.32 10.56 8.21
N VAL A 194 12.23 9.31 8.71
CA VAL A 194 11.57 9.03 9.99
C VAL A 194 12.22 9.81 11.12
N ARG A 195 13.55 9.78 11.21
CA ARG A 195 14.30 10.55 12.22
C ARG A 195 14.00 12.03 12.15
N THR A 196 14.07 12.63 10.95
CA THR A 196 13.83 14.06 10.73
C THR A 196 12.43 14.48 11.17
N ILE A 197 11.40 13.66 10.84
CA ILE A 197 10.03 13.94 11.27
C ILE A 197 9.91 13.80 12.80
N LYS A 198 10.48 12.76 13.41
CA LYS A 198 10.39 12.52 14.85
C LYS A 198 11.15 13.55 15.69
N GLU A 199 12.27 14.06 15.21
CA GLU A 199 13.02 15.14 15.89
C GLU A 199 12.19 16.43 15.99
N LYS A 200 11.40 16.74 14.96
CA LYS A 200 10.57 17.94 14.92
C LYS A 200 9.17 17.71 15.53
N HIS A 201 8.61 16.53 15.35
CA HIS A 201 7.27 16.14 15.80
C HIS A 201 7.32 14.82 16.58
N PRO A 202 7.85 14.79 17.81
CA PRO A 202 8.08 13.55 18.55
C PRO A 202 6.80 12.74 18.83
N ASP A 203 5.66 13.41 18.98
CA ASP A 203 4.38 12.80 19.31
C ASP A 203 3.61 12.26 18.09
N VAL A 204 4.03 12.64 16.88
CA VAL A 204 3.36 12.16 15.65
C VAL A 204 3.63 10.67 15.47
N LEU A 205 2.58 9.91 15.23
CA LEU A 205 2.69 8.47 14.95
C LEU A 205 3.12 8.25 13.50
N ILE A 206 4.18 7.45 13.29
CA ILE A 206 4.66 7.11 11.96
C ILE A 206 4.37 5.64 11.67
N GLN A 207 3.63 5.38 10.58
CA GLN A 207 3.37 4.06 10.05
C GLN A 207 4.09 3.87 8.71
N TYR A 208 4.80 2.75 8.56
CA TYR A 208 5.47 2.42 7.30
C TYR A 208 4.69 1.36 6.53
N HIS A 209 4.45 1.66 5.26
CA HIS A 209 3.77 0.81 4.28
C HIS A 209 4.72 0.58 3.10
N GLY A 210 5.34 -0.58 3.03
CA GLY A 210 6.35 -0.87 2.00
C GLY A 210 6.12 -2.22 1.32
N HIS A 211 6.02 -2.20 -0.01
CA HIS A 211 5.89 -3.40 -0.82
C HIS A 211 7.23 -4.12 -1.01
N SER A 212 7.19 -5.45 -1.19
CA SER A 212 8.39 -6.29 -1.30
C SER A 212 8.97 -6.38 -2.71
N GLY A 213 8.27 -5.85 -3.72
CA GLY A 213 8.56 -6.05 -5.14
C GLY A 213 10.05 -6.07 -5.54
N PRO A 214 10.83 -5.04 -5.26
CA PRO A 214 12.26 -4.98 -5.61
C PRO A 214 13.20 -5.63 -4.59
N GLY A 215 12.71 -6.14 -3.45
CA GLY A 215 13.50 -6.84 -2.45
C GLY A 215 14.09 -5.97 -1.33
N LEU A 216 13.76 -4.68 -1.24
CA LEU A 216 14.30 -3.77 -0.21
C LEU A 216 13.49 -3.72 1.08
N SER A 217 12.28 -4.27 1.11
CA SER A 217 11.29 -4.07 2.18
C SER A 217 11.78 -4.41 3.58
N MET A 218 12.51 -5.53 3.76
CA MET A 218 13.02 -5.91 5.08
C MET A 218 14.07 -4.93 5.60
N ALA A 219 14.99 -4.49 4.73
CA ALA A 219 15.97 -3.46 5.08
C ALA A 219 15.30 -2.12 5.38
N SER A 220 14.28 -1.74 4.62
CA SER A 220 13.50 -0.53 4.85
C SER A 220 12.76 -0.58 6.19
N ILE A 221 12.14 -1.71 6.53
CA ILE A 221 11.47 -1.91 7.84
C ILE A 221 12.48 -1.74 8.97
N LEU A 222 13.65 -2.36 8.85
CA LEU A 222 14.71 -2.22 9.85
C LEU A 222 15.09 -0.74 10.06
N GLU A 223 15.41 -0.05 8.98
CA GLU A 223 15.84 1.35 9.04
C GLU A 223 14.76 2.27 9.63
N VAL A 224 13.49 2.12 9.23
CA VAL A 224 12.43 2.97 9.79
C VAL A 224 12.17 2.66 11.28
N CYS A 225 12.26 1.41 11.71
CA CYS A 225 12.10 1.03 13.11
C CYS A 225 13.25 1.56 13.99
N GLU A 226 14.50 1.45 13.54
CA GLU A 226 15.67 1.98 14.22
C GLU A 226 15.62 3.51 14.38
N ASN A 227 14.92 4.19 13.49
CA ASN A 227 14.79 5.64 13.50
C ASN A 227 13.46 6.16 14.09
N GLY A 228 12.62 5.28 14.66
CA GLY A 228 11.48 5.69 15.47
C GLY A 228 10.09 5.51 14.87
N ALA A 229 9.94 4.73 13.80
CA ALA A 229 8.60 4.32 13.34
C ALA A 229 7.84 3.56 14.43
N ASP A 230 6.52 3.66 14.43
CA ASP A 230 5.65 3.13 15.47
C ASP A 230 4.90 1.87 15.02
N ILE A 231 4.50 1.83 13.76
CA ILE A 231 3.66 0.76 13.20
C ILE A 231 4.21 0.33 11.84
N ILE A 232 4.22 -0.98 11.61
CA ILE A 232 4.64 -1.58 10.34
C ILE A 232 3.45 -2.29 9.70
N ASP A 233 3.21 -1.98 8.42
CA ASP A 233 2.27 -2.71 7.58
C ASP A 233 2.88 -4.04 7.16
N VAL A 234 2.12 -5.12 7.36
CA VAL A 234 2.53 -6.50 7.06
C VAL A 234 1.41 -7.26 6.36
N ALA A 235 1.78 -8.32 5.64
CA ALA A 235 0.84 -9.27 5.07
C ALA A 235 0.93 -10.63 5.78
N MET A 236 0.16 -11.60 5.32
CA MET A 236 0.19 -12.98 5.77
C MET A 236 0.15 -13.97 4.59
N GLU A 237 0.76 -15.14 4.74
CA GLU A 237 0.64 -16.20 3.76
C GLU A 237 -0.84 -16.63 3.53
N PRO A 238 -1.16 -17.07 2.30
CA PRO A 238 -0.30 -17.21 1.12
C PRO A 238 -0.18 -15.92 0.30
N MET A 239 -0.61 -14.76 0.82
CA MET A 239 -0.72 -13.49 0.12
C MET A 239 0.46 -12.53 0.38
N SER A 240 1.46 -12.93 1.16
CA SER A 240 2.67 -12.16 1.45
C SER A 240 3.72 -12.27 0.34
N TRP A 241 4.72 -11.37 0.39
CA TRP A 241 5.87 -11.29 -0.53
C TRP A 241 5.55 -10.88 -1.98
N GLY A 242 6.50 -11.03 -2.85
CA GLY A 242 6.38 -10.57 -4.24
C GLY A 242 5.98 -9.09 -4.32
N LYS A 243 4.90 -8.78 -5.01
CA LYS A 243 4.37 -7.41 -5.15
C LYS A 243 3.54 -6.94 -3.94
N VAL A 244 3.41 -7.78 -2.92
CA VAL A 244 2.69 -7.47 -1.69
C VAL A 244 3.69 -7.05 -0.60
N HIS A 245 3.31 -7.09 0.65
CA HIS A 245 4.14 -6.76 1.81
C HIS A 245 4.87 -7.98 2.34
N PRO A 246 5.93 -7.79 3.15
CA PRO A 246 6.56 -8.87 3.89
C PRO A 246 5.57 -9.61 4.80
N ASP A 247 5.86 -10.88 5.03
CA ASP A 247 5.09 -11.69 5.98
C ASP A 247 5.36 -11.28 7.42
N ILE A 248 4.30 -11.23 8.23
CA ILE A 248 4.39 -10.86 9.64
C ILE A 248 5.35 -11.74 10.43
N ILE A 249 5.43 -13.05 10.13
CA ILE A 249 6.32 -13.97 10.84
C ILE A 249 7.77 -13.55 10.65
N SER A 250 8.17 -13.27 9.41
CA SER A 250 9.54 -12.84 9.10
C SER A 250 9.88 -11.49 9.71
N VAL A 251 8.94 -10.53 9.63
CA VAL A 251 9.12 -9.21 10.24
C VAL A 251 9.23 -9.29 11.76
N GLN A 252 8.37 -10.09 12.41
CA GLN A 252 8.43 -10.33 13.84
C GLN A 252 9.76 -10.95 14.26
N ALA A 253 10.20 -12.00 13.55
CA ALA A 253 11.46 -12.68 13.85
C ALA A 253 12.65 -11.73 13.77
N MET A 254 12.74 -10.93 12.70
CA MET A 254 13.79 -9.93 12.52
C MET A 254 13.78 -8.89 13.65
N LEU A 255 12.64 -8.31 13.95
CA LEU A 255 12.55 -7.26 14.97
C LEU A 255 12.81 -7.77 16.38
N LYS A 256 12.38 -9.00 16.72
CA LYS A 256 12.71 -9.66 17.99
C LYS A 256 14.21 -9.90 18.15
N ASP A 257 14.87 -10.43 17.12
CA ASP A 257 16.32 -10.67 17.12
C ASP A 257 17.10 -9.37 17.37
N LEU A 258 16.61 -8.27 16.84
CA LEU A 258 17.19 -6.93 17.01
C LEU A 258 16.80 -6.23 18.33
N GLY A 259 16.04 -6.88 19.20
CA GLY A 259 15.69 -6.40 20.52
C GLY A 259 14.48 -5.48 20.60
N PHE A 260 13.69 -5.34 19.53
CA PHE A 260 12.42 -4.63 19.58
C PHE A 260 11.35 -5.43 20.33
N GLN A 261 10.45 -4.71 21.00
CA GLN A 261 9.23 -5.31 21.56
C GLN A 261 8.19 -5.40 20.45
N VAL A 262 7.74 -6.61 20.15
CA VAL A 262 6.70 -6.89 19.16
C VAL A 262 5.71 -7.90 19.71
N PRO A 263 4.43 -7.85 19.32
CA PRO A 263 3.42 -8.78 19.82
C PRO A 263 3.72 -10.22 19.39
N ASP A 264 3.33 -11.18 20.23
CA ASP A 264 3.39 -12.61 19.90
C ASP A 264 2.26 -12.97 18.92
N ILE A 265 2.54 -13.94 18.04
CA ILE A 265 1.58 -14.44 17.07
C ILE A 265 1.02 -15.79 17.57
N ASN A 266 -0.31 -15.88 17.67
CA ASN A 266 -0.95 -17.19 17.84
C ASN A 266 -0.82 -17.97 16.52
N MET A 267 0.20 -18.83 16.44
CA MET A 267 0.52 -19.60 15.24
C MET A 267 -0.59 -20.58 14.83
N LYS A 268 -1.41 -21.06 15.77
CA LYS A 268 -2.54 -21.94 15.46
C LYS A 268 -3.63 -21.16 14.70
N ALA A 269 -3.91 -19.93 15.13
CA ALA A 269 -4.85 -19.04 14.44
C ALA A 269 -4.29 -18.60 13.09
N TYR A 270 -2.99 -18.26 13.01
CA TYR A 270 -2.31 -17.95 11.76
C TYR A 270 -2.46 -19.06 10.72
N MET A 271 -2.19 -20.32 11.10
CA MET A 271 -2.28 -21.46 10.18
C MET A 271 -3.72 -21.70 9.71
N LYS A 272 -4.71 -21.51 10.57
CA LYS A 272 -6.14 -21.58 10.17
C LYS A 272 -6.50 -20.46 9.19
N ALA A 273 -6.07 -19.22 9.46
CA ALA A 273 -6.33 -18.07 8.59
C ALA A 273 -5.63 -18.25 7.23
N ARG A 274 -4.39 -18.77 7.23
CA ARG A 274 -3.65 -19.14 6.01
C ARG A 274 -4.41 -20.18 5.19
N ALA A 275 -4.87 -21.26 5.80
CA ALA A 275 -5.62 -22.31 5.12
C ALA A 275 -6.95 -21.80 4.54
N MET A 276 -7.68 -20.97 5.31
CA MET A 276 -8.92 -20.35 4.84
C MET A 276 -8.67 -19.37 3.68
N THR A 277 -7.57 -18.61 3.73
CA THR A 277 -7.18 -17.73 2.63
C THR A 277 -6.86 -18.53 1.37
N GLN A 278 -6.20 -19.70 1.50
CA GLN A 278 -5.97 -20.61 0.36
C GLN A 278 -7.29 -21.16 -0.19
N GLU A 279 -8.24 -21.54 0.67
CA GLU A 279 -9.59 -21.96 0.24
C GLU A 279 -10.27 -20.89 -0.64
N PHE A 280 -10.18 -19.60 -0.26
CA PHE A 280 -10.74 -18.50 -1.07
C PHE A 280 -10.06 -18.36 -2.43
N ILE A 281 -8.75 -18.60 -2.49
CA ILE A 281 -7.99 -18.61 -3.75
C ILE A 281 -8.47 -19.78 -4.63
N ASP A 282 -8.59 -20.96 -4.06
CA ASP A 282 -8.94 -22.18 -4.77
C ASP A 282 -10.39 -22.18 -5.28
N GLU A 283 -11.32 -21.53 -4.55
CA GLU A 283 -12.70 -21.41 -4.98
C GLU A 283 -12.86 -20.66 -6.31
N PHE A 284 -12.27 -19.47 -6.46
CA PHE A 284 -12.36 -18.69 -7.69
C PHE A 284 -11.34 -17.55 -7.82
N LEU A 285 -10.80 -17.01 -6.72
CA LEU A 285 -9.94 -15.83 -6.77
C LEU A 285 -8.63 -16.10 -7.51
N GLY A 286 -8.15 -17.33 -7.48
CA GLY A 286 -6.94 -17.76 -8.18
C GLY A 286 -6.98 -17.53 -9.70
N TYR A 287 -8.16 -17.57 -10.32
CA TYR A 287 -8.32 -17.25 -11.75
C TYR A 287 -7.95 -15.80 -12.10
N PHE A 288 -8.01 -14.91 -11.13
CA PHE A 288 -7.74 -13.49 -11.30
C PHE A 288 -6.37 -13.06 -10.75
N MET A 289 -5.57 -14.03 -10.31
CA MET A 289 -4.23 -13.80 -9.75
C MET A 289 -3.17 -14.21 -10.78
N ASP A 290 -2.36 -13.23 -11.18
CA ASP A 290 -1.18 -13.53 -12.01
C ASP A 290 -0.08 -14.13 -11.11
N PRO A 291 0.41 -15.36 -11.39
CA PRO A 291 1.48 -15.97 -10.61
C PRO A 291 2.74 -15.13 -10.51
N THR A 292 3.03 -14.29 -11.51
CA THR A 292 4.18 -13.38 -11.51
C THR A 292 4.09 -12.32 -10.41
N ASN A 293 2.91 -12.09 -9.84
CA ASN A 293 2.76 -11.16 -8.71
C ASN A 293 3.44 -11.65 -7.43
N LYS A 294 3.75 -12.93 -7.33
CA LYS A 294 4.53 -13.53 -6.24
C LYS A 294 6.05 -13.42 -6.43
N HIS A 295 6.49 -13.01 -7.61
CA HIS A 295 7.91 -12.86 -7.89
C HIS A 295 8.40 -11.47 -7.51
N MET A 296 9.54 -11.39 -6.85
CA MET A 296 10.30 -10.15 -6.70
C MET A 296 11.09 -9.85 -7.97
N SER A 297 11.25 -8.58 -8.31
CA SER A 297 12.04 -8.14 -9.46
C SER A 297 12.81 -6.86 -9.14
N SER A 298 14.13 -6.94 -9.15
CA SER A 298 15.01 -5.79 -8.98
C SER A 298 14.89 -4.76 -10.11
N LEU A 299 14.33 -5.13 -11.27
CA LEU A 299 14.07 -4.20 -12.37
C LEU A 299 13.11 -3.08 -11.96
N LEU A 300 12.25 -3.29 -10.95
CA LEU A 300 11.39 -2.24 -10.39
C LEU A 300 12.19 -1.04 -9.87
N LEU A 301 13.44 -1.22 -9.46
CA LEU A 301 14.32 -0.12 -9.02
C LEU A 301 14.69 0.84 -10.16
N LYS A 302 14.63 0.39 -11.40
CA LYS A 302 14.92 1.21 -12.59
C LYS A 302 13.71 2.01 -13.04
N CYS A 303 12.54 1.38 -13.09
CA CYS A 303 11.33 2.03 -13.62
C CYS A 303 10.49 2.78 -12.57
N GLY A 304 10.71 2.54 -11.26
CA GLY A 304 9.95 3.19 -10.18
C GLY A 304 8.44 2.92 -10.18
N LEU A 305 7.96 1.96 -10.98
CA LEU A 305 6.54 1.66 -11.12
C LEU A 305 6.05 0.73 -10.01
N PRO A 306 4.84 0.92 -9.47
CA PRO A 306 4.19 -0.04 -8.59
C PRO A 306 4.06 -1.41 -9.24
N GLY A 307 4.18 -2.48 -8.45
CA GLY A 307 4.17 -3.86 -8.95
C GLY A 307 2.95 -4.21 -9.81
N GLY A 308 1.74 -3.76 -9.44
CA GLY A 308 0.53 -3.94 -10.26
C GLY A 308 0.59 -3.23 -11.62
N MET A 309 1.22 -2.05 -11.67
CA MET A 309 1.46 -1.31 -12.93
C MET A 309 2.48 -2.02 -13.80
N MET A 310 3.53 -2.58 -13.21
CA MET A 310 4.52 -3.38 -13.94
C MET A 310 3.88 -4.60 -14.60
N GLY A 311 2.97 -5.30 -13.92
CA GLY A 311 2.24 -6.41 -14.50
C GLY A 311 1.37 -5.99 -15.70
N SER A 312 0.64 -4.87 -15.59
CA SER A 312 -0.14 -4.31 -16.70
C SER A 312 0.76 -3.91 -17.88
N MET A 313 1.88 -3.24 -17.60
CA MET A 313 2.85 -2.84 -18.61
C MET A 313 3.44 -4.04 -19.37
N MET A 314 3.81 -5.10 -18.66
CA MET A 314 4.33 -6.33 -19.29
C MET A 314 3.27 -7.02 -20.15
N ALA A 315 2.00 -6.97 -19.76
CA ALA A 315 0.90 -7.50 -20.58
C ALA A 315 0.72 -6.68 -21.88
N ASP A 316 0.79 -5.35 -21.76
CA ASP A 316 0.69 -4.45 -22.92
C ASP A 316 1.90 -4.63 -23.86
N LEU A 317 3.13 -4.74 -23.32
CA LEU A 317 4.34 -5.01 -24.11
C LEU A 317 4.22 -6.33 -24.89
N LYS A 318 3.72 -7.40 -24.29
CA LYS A 318 3.47 -8.67 -24.99
C LYS A 318 2.49 -8.50 -26.13
N GLY A 319 1.44 -7.70 -25.93
CA GLY A 319 0.46 -7.40 -26.99
C GLY A 319 1.06 -6.62 -28.16
N VAL A 320 1.93 -5.65 -27.87
CA VAL A 320 2.55 -4.78 -28.88
C VAL A 320 3.74 -5.48 -29.58
N HIS A 321 4.46 -6.34 -28.89
CA HIS A 321 5.66 -7.04 -29.38
C HIS A 321 5.44 -7.73 -30.75
N SER A 322 4.35 -8.47 -30.89
CA SER A 322 4.02 -9.15 -32.14
C SER A 322 3.79 -8.17 -33.31
N GLY A 323 3.14 -7.04 -33.02
CA GLY A 323 2.86 -6.00 -34.01
C GLY A 323 4.14 -5.28 -34.45
N ILE A 324 5.04 -4.92 -33.51
CA ILE A 324 6.33 -4.32 -33.81
C ILE A 324 7.17 -5.26 -34.69
N ASN A 325 7.30 -6.51 -34.31
CA ASN A 325 8.09 -7.48 -35.05
C ASN A 325 7.49 -7.79 -36.44
N MET A 326 6.19 -7.71 -36.61
CA MET A 326 5.58 -7.78 -37.94
C MET A 326 5.99 -6.60 -38.83
N ILE A 327 6.07 -5.39 -38.27
CA ILE A 327 6.53 -4.19 -39.01
C ILE A 327 8.02 -4.31 -39.36
N LEU A 328 8.87 -4.73 -38.39
CA LEU A 328 10.31 -4.90 -38.59
C LEU A 328 10.60 -5.93 -39.69
N ARG A 329 9.90 -7.08 -39.67
CA ARG A 329 9.98 -8.08 -40.75
C ARG A 329 9.62 -7.50 -42.11
N GLY A 330 8.57 -6.70 -42.18
CA GLY A 330 8.18 -6.02 -43.41
C GLY A 330 9.24 -5.04 -43.96
N LYS A 331 10.12 -4.55 -43.08
CA LYS A 331 11.25 -3.66 -43.42
C LYS A 331 12.58 -4.39 -43.60
N ASN A 332 12.62 -5.72 -43.46
CA ASN A 332 13.84 -6.53 -43.37
C ASN A 332 14.79 -6.10 -42.24
N GLU A 333 14.25 -5.60 -41.13
CA GLU A 333 14.98 -5.25 -39.91
C GLU A 333 14.96 -6.41 -38.91
N PRO A 334 15.98 -6.55 -38.06
CA PRO A 334 16.01 -7.57 -36.99
C PRO A 334 14.81 -7.46 -36.07
N GLU A 335 14.25 -8.61 -35.68
CA GLU A 335 13.20 -8.68 -34.67
C GLU A 335 13.78 -8.32 -33.28
N LEU A 336 12.99 -7.64 -32.48
CA LEU A 336 13.30 -7.31 -31.07
C LEU A 336 12.82 -8.42 -30.17
N SER A 337 13.60 -8.74 -29.14
CA SER A 337 13.12 -9.55 -28.02
C SER A 337 12.20 -8.73 -27.10
N LEU A 338 11.48 -9.40 -26.21
CA LEU A 338 10.68 -8.69 -25.20
C LEU A 338 11.58 -7.90 -24.24
N ASP A 339 12.79 -8.39 -23.96
CA ASP A 339 13.77 -7.72 -23.10
C ASP A 339 14.32 -6.46 -23.76
N ASP A 340 14.57 -6.48 -25.09
CA ASP A 340 14.95 -5.27 -25.83
C ASP A 340 13.90 -4.18 -25.74
N LEU A 341 12.63 -4.54 -25.90
CA LEU A 341 11.52 -3.61 -25.75
C LEU A 341 11.39 -3.07 -24.32
N LEU A 342 11.70 -3.89 -23.33
CA LEU A 342 11.68 -3.46 -21.93
C LEU A 342 12.79 -2.44 -21.64
N VAL A 343 14.00 -2.66 -22.20
CA VAL A 343 15.11 -1.71 -22.09
C VAL A 343 14.74 -0.38 -22.75
N MET A 344 14.21 -0.42 -23.97
CA MET A 344 13.76 0.79 -24.69
C MET A 344 12.71 1.56 -23.88
N LEU A 345 11.76 0.86 -23.25
CA LEU A 345 10.75 1.49 -22.40
C LEU A 345 11.38 2.14 -21.15
N PHE A 346 12.38 1.53 -20.55
CA PHE A 346 13.09 2.14 -19.42
C PHE A 346 13.83 3.41 -19.83
N ASP A 347 14.47 3.40 -20.99
CA ASP A 347 15.15 4.58 -21.53
C ASP A 347 14.15 5.72 -21.79
N GLU A 348 12.97 5.41 -22.34
CA GLU A 348 11.90 6.39 -22.52
C GLU A 348 11.36 6.94 -21.19
N VAL A 349 11.17 6.10 -20.19
CA VAL A 349 10.76 6.55 -18.85
C VAL A 349 11.81 7.47 -18.25
N GLU A 350 13.10 7.13 -18.35
CA GLU A 350 14.22 7.97 -17.89
C GLU A 350 14.29 9.31 -18.64
N TYR A 351 13.88 9.35 -19.90
CA TYR A 351 13.83 10.58 -20.71
C TYR A 351 12.61 11.45 -20.43
N VAL A 352 11.44 10.85 -20.29
CA VAL A 352 10.15 11.56 -20.13
C VAL A 352 9.94 12.04 -18.70
N TRP A 353 10.27 11.22 -17.71
CA TRP A 353 9.97 11.47 -16.31
C TRP A 353 10.55 12.79 -15.77
N PRO A 354 11.82 13.15 -16.04
CA PRO A 354 12.36 14.45 -15.67
C PRO A 354 11.63 15.64 -16.28
N LYS A 355 11.18 15.51 -17.54
CA LYS A 355 10.46 16.57 -18.26
C LYS A 355 9.09 16.86 -17.65
N LEU A 356 8.51 15.88 -16.98
CA LEU A 356 7.25 16.02 -16.24
C LEU A 356 7.45 16.48 -14.77
N GLY A 357 8.71 16.76 -14.35
CA GLY A 357 9.03 17.17 -12.97
C GLY A 357 9.04 16.03 -11.97
N TYR A 358 9.32 14.82 -12.41
CA TYR A 358 9.39 13.61 -11.58
C TYR A 358 8.10 13.32 -10.76
N PRO A 359 6.89 13.33 -11.34
CA PRO A 359 5.71 12.97 -10.55
C PRO A 359 5.86 11.57 -9.98
N PRO A 360 5.44 11.30 -8.73
CA PRO A 360 5.40 9.94 -8.20
C PRO A 360 4.60 9.03 -9.14
N LEU A 361 5.19 7.88 -9.50
CA LEU A 361 4.62 6.98 -10.50
C LEU A 361 3.50 6.10 -9.90
N VAL A 362 2.47 6.75 -9.39
CA VAL A 362 1.24 6.13 -8.89
C VAL A 362 0.10 6.35 -9.87
N THR A 363 -0.91 5.50 -9.83
CA THR A 363 -2.11 5.64 -10.66
C THR A 363 -2.82 6.97 -10.36
N PRO A 364 -3.17 7.82 -11.36
CA PRO A 364 -3.06 7.56 -12.81
C PRO A 364 -1.74 8.04 -13.46
N PHE A 365 -0.84 8.71 -12.76
CA PHE A 365 0.35 9.37 -13.33
C PHE A 365 1.33 8.38 -13.95
N SER A 366 1.47 7.19 -13.38
CA SER A 366 2.25 6.12 -13.99
C SER A 366 1.76 5.73 -15.39
N GLN A 367 0.46 5.86 -15.66
CA GLN A 367 -0.10 5.62 -16.99
C GLN A 367 0.28 6.72 -17.99
N TYR A 368 0.29 7.98 -17.55
CA TYR A 368 0.69 9.10 -18.43
C TYR A 368 2.18 9.06 -18.79
N VAL A 369 3.04 8.63 -17.87
CA VAL A 369 4.47 8.49 -18.12
C VAL A 369 4.77 7.28 -19.03
N LYS A 370 3.98 6.22 -18.90
CA LYS A 370 4.13 4.98 -19.68
C LYS A 370 3.61 5.12 -21.12
N ASN A 371 2.51 5.84 -21.33
CA ASN A 371 1.85 5.99 -22.63
C ASN A 371 2.40 7.18 -23.43
#